data_9f446b225211ab777a6e01fc22282c58
#
_entry.id   9f446b225211ab777a6e01fc22282c58
#
_cell.length_a   1.000
_cell.length_b   1.000
_cell.length_c   1.000
_cell.angle_alpha   90.00
_cell.angle_beta   90.00
_cell.angle_gamma   90.00
#
_symmetry.space_group_name_H-M   'P 1'
#
loop_
_entity.id
_entity.type
_entity.pdbx_description
1 polymer ?
#
loop_
_entity_poly.entity_id
_entity_poly.type
_entity_poly.pdbx_seq_one_letter_code
_entity_poly.pdbx_strand_id
1 'polypeptide(L)'
;RFSGFSDIREMPGAELIEALGDSYHQVGLDDTIVVTRSNKRANIFNQGIRNMVLDREEELESGDMLMIVKNNYYWMEEERKKIKERQLSEERKVKSGKFNTLANHTVQSNEVPSHEIPAFLANGDRAKVMKVSRRIDLYGFHFATLLLKFPDYDNYELEATVLLDTLTSEASALTHDQQEQLFRKIEEDYQDIPLKADRMKAIRQDPYFNALQV
;
A
#
# COMPACT_ATOMS: atom_id res chain seq x y z
N ARG A 1 -13.91 -5.88 -36.61
CA ARG A 1 -14.80 -6.92 -36.01
C ARG A 1 -13.92 -8.08 -35.59
N PHE A 2 -14.04 -8.49 -34.34
CA PHE A 2 -13.31 -9.63 -33.77
C PHE A 2 -14.18 -10.92 -33.88
N SER A 3 -14.96 -11.08 -34.94
CA SER A 3 -15.78 -12.26 -35.16
C SER A 3 -14.94 -13.40 -35.71
N GLY A 4 -15.05 -14.60 -35.14
CA GLY A 4 -14.39 -15.83 -35.61
C GLY A 4 -13.28 -16.36 -34.68
N PHE A 5 -13.00 -15.70 -33.54
CA PHE A 5 -12.10 -16.21 -32.52
C PHE A 5 -12.92 -16.84 -31.39
N SER A 6 -12.58 -18.06 -30.99
CA SER A 6 -13.29 -18.80 -29.94
C SER A 6 -13.06 -18.26 -28.54
N ASP A 7 -11.98 -17.49 -28.37
CA ASP A 7 -11.51 -16.88 -27.13
C ASP A 7 -11.91 -15.39 -26.99
N ILE A 8 -12.64 -14.84 -27.99
CA ILE A 8 -13.14 -13.46 -27.98
C ILE A 8 -14.67 -13.45 -28.02
N ARG A 9 -15.28 -12.85 -27.01
CA ARG A 9 -16.73 -12.66 -26.93
C ARG A 9 -17.08 -11.18 -26.89
N GLU A 10 -17.87 -10.71 -27.84
CA GLU A 10 -18.54 -9.40 -27.73
C GLU A 10 -19.75 -9.54 -26.80
N MET A 11 -19.92 -8.59 -25.87
CA MET A 11 -21.07 -8.60 -25.00
C MET A 11 -21.67 -7.21 -24.83
N PRO A 12 -23.02 -7.12 -24.68
CA PRO A 12 -23.70 -5.87 -24.33
C PRO A 12 -23.26 -5.37 -22.93
N GLY A 13 -23.24 -4.04 -22.76
CA GLY A 13 -22.88 -3.45 -21.46
C GLY A 13 -23.79 -3.89 -20.30
N ALA A 14 -25.04 -4.27 -20.58
CA ALA A 14 -25.97 -4.78 -19.58
C ALA A 14 -25.56 -6.14 -18.99
N GLU A 15 -24.85 -6.97 -19.76
CA GLU A 15 -24.37 -8.30 -19.32
C GLU A 15 -22.97 -8.25 -18.65
N LEU A 16 -22.30 -7.07 -18.68
CA LEU A 16 -20.92 -6.96 -18.27
C LEU A 16 -20.69 -7.27 -16.78
N ILE A 17 -21.58 -6.82 -15.91
CA ILE A 17 -21.47 -7.05 -14.46
C ILE A 17 -21.59 -8.54 -14.13
N GLU A 18 -22.56 -9.23 -14.74
CA GLU A 18 -22.74 -10.67 -14.58
C GLU A 18 -21.52 -11.44 -15.09
N ALA A 19 -21.03 -11.09 -16.28
CA ALA A 19 -19.82 -11.73 -16.84
C ALA A 19 -18.55 -11.48 -16.02
N LEU A 20 -18.41 -10.30 -15.40
CA LEU A 20 -17.33 -10.03 -14.47
C LEU A 20 -17.48 -10.86 -13.19
N GLY A 21 -18.69 -10.96 -12.64
CA GLY A 21 -19.00 -11.84 -11.51
C GLY A 21 -18.61 -13.28 -11.78
N ASP A 22 -19.02 -13.80 -12.94
CA ASP A 22 -18.67 -15.15 -13.37
C ASP A 22 -17.15 -15.35 -13.51
N SER A 23 -16.45 -14.38 -14.11
CA SER A 23 -15.00 -14.45 -14.27
C SER A 23 -14.28 -14.46 -12.92
N TYR A 24 -14.65 -13.59 -12.00
CA TYR A 24 -14.06 -13.56 -10.66
C TYR A 24 -14.37 -14.82 -9.85
N HIS A 25 -15.54 -15.44 -10.09
CA HIS A 25 -15.94 -16.68 -9.42
C HIS A 25 -15.19 -17.90 -9.97
N GLN A 26 -14.95 -17.95 -11.29
CA GLN A 26 -14.35 -19.09 -11.97
C GLN A 26 -12.83 -19.10 -11.91
N VAL A 27 -12.18 -17.97 -12.14
CA VAL A 27 -10.72 -17.84 -12.24
C VAL A 27 -10.08 -17.01 -11.14
N GLY A 28 -10.87 -16.20 -10.42
CA GLY A 28 -10.38 -15.39 -9.30
C GLY A 28 -9.95 -13.97 -9.69
N LEU A 29 -9.66 -13.19 -8.65
CA LEU A 29 -9.23 -11.79 -8.78
C LEU A 29 -7.86 -11.66 -9.45
N ASP A 30 -6.95 -12.58 -9.18
CA ASP A 30 -5.57 -12.52 -9.66
C ASP A 30 -5.45 -12.84 -11.15
N ASP A 31 -6.40 -13.62 -11.69
CA ASP A 31 -6.42 -14.08 -13.08
C ASP A 31 -7.42 -13.31 -13.95
N THR A 32 -8.12 -12.32 -13.39
CA THR A 32 -9.08 -11.47 -14.12
C THR A 32 -8.59 -10.02 -14.17
N ILE A 33 -8.48 -9.46 -15.39
CA ILE A 33 -8.10 -8.06 -15.58
C ILE A 33 -9.14 -7.29 -16.40
N VAL A 34 -9.48 -6.08 -15.99
CA VAL A 34 -10.33 -5.15 -16.72
C VAL A 34 -9.48 -4.03 -17.30
N VAL A 35 -9.36 -3.99 -18.62
CA VAL A 35 -8.57 -2.98 -19.32
C VAL A 35 -9.46 -1.82 -19.75
N THR A 36 -9.12 -0.61 -19.34
CA THR A 36 -9.82 0.62 -19.67
C THR A 36 -8.89 1.60 -20.39
N ARG A 37 -9.46 2.61 -21.04
CA ARG A 37 -8.68 3.62 -21.78
C ARG A 37 -8.40 4.91 -20.99
N SER A 38 -8.84 4.99 -19.74
CA SER A 38 -8.59 6.17 -18.89
C SER A 38 -8.76 5.81 -17.40
N ASN A 39 -8.02 6.52 -16.52
CA ASN A 39 -8.11 6.39 -15.06
C ASN A 39 -9.54 6.66 -14.56
N LYS A 40 -10.22 7.66 -15.11
CA LYS A 40 -11.63 7.94 -14.80
C LYS A 40 -12.52 6.71 -15.00
N ARG A 41 -12.36 6.01 -16.12
CA ARG A 41 -13.11 4.78 -16.38
C ARG A 41 -12.66 3.63 -15.49
N ALA A 42 -11.36 3.50 -15.23
CA ALA A 42 -10.85 2.51 -14.29
C ALA A 42 -11.49 2.68 -12.91
N ASN A 43 -11.54 3.90 -12.39
CA ASN A 43 -12.16 4.18 -11.09
C ASN A 43 -13.66 3.83 -11.06
N ILE A 44 -14.42 4.15 -12.14
CA ILE A 44 -15.83 3.75 -12.26
C ILE A 44 -15.98 2.23 -12.22
N PHE A 45 -15.14 1.49 -12.97
CA PHE A 45 -15.15 0.03 -12.95
C PHE A 45 -14.72 -0.53 -11.60
N ASN A 46 -13.69 0.01 -10.98
CA ASN A 46 -13.23 -0.41 -9.65
C ASN A 46 -14.34 -0.27 -8.61
N GLN A 47 -15.04 0.87 -8.59
CA GLN A 47 -16.19 1.09 -7.69
C GLN A 47 -17.34 0.11 -8.00
N GLY A 48 -17.69 -0.06 -9.29
CA GLY A 48 -18.73 -0.99 -9.70
C GLY A 48 -18.40 -2.44 -9.33
N ILE A 49 -17.18 -2.89 -9.57
CA ILE A 49 -16.71 -4.23 -9.19
C ILE A 49 -16.74 -4.41 -7.68
N ARG A 50 -16.21 -3.46 -6.93
CA ARG A 50 -16.21 -3.55 -5.46
C ARG A 50 -17.63 -3.68 -4.90
N ASN A 51 -18.54 -2.84 -5.35
CA ASN A 51 -19.90 -2.79 -4.82
C ASN A 51 -20.80 -3.93 -5.34
N MET A 52 -20.74 -4.25 -6.63
CA MET A 52 -21.70 -5.16 -7.27
C MET A 52 -21.19 -6.59 -7.39
N VAL A 53 -19.89 -6.80 -7.44
CA VAL A 53 -19.29 -8.13 -7.65
C VAL A 53 -18.65 -8.66 -6.38
N LEU A 54 -17.98 -7.78 -5.60
CA LEU A 54 -17.24 -8.18 -4.39
C LEU A 54 -18.00 -7.88 -3.08
N ASP A 55 -19.19 -7.27 -3.18
CA ASP A 55 -20.07 -6.90 -2.03
C ASP A 55 -19.32 -6.08 -0.97
N ARG A 56 -18.56 -5.07 -1.44
CA ARG A 56 -17.74 -4.18 -0.59
C ARG A 56 -18.31 -2.78 -0.63
N GLU A 57 -18.79 -2.30 0.52
CA GLU A 57 -19.46 -1.01 0.63
C GLU A 57 -18.53 0.11 1.17
N GLU A 58 -17.56 -0.26 2.00
CA GLU A 58 -16.61 0.70 2.58
C GLU A 58 -15.65 1.26 1.52
N GLU A 59 -15.12 2.46 1.75
CA GLU A 59 -14.11 3.09 0.87
C GLU A 59 -12.89 2.18 0.66
N LEU A 60 -12.48 1.48 1.72
CA LEU A 60 -11.35 0.56 1.72
C LEU A 60 -11.57 -0.53 2.78
N GLU A 61 -11.36 -1.79 2.38
CA GLU A 61 -11.56 -2.96 3.25
C GLU A 61 -10.40 -3.95 3.17
N SER A 62 -10.32 -4.83 4.17
CA SER A 62 -9.41 -5.97 4.11
C SER A 62 -9.75 -6.87 2.91
N GLY A 63 -8.72 -7.26 2.17
CA GLY A 63 -8.86 -8.03 0.94
C GLY A 63 -8.90 -7.17 -0.33
N ASP A 64 -9.01 -5.83 -0.24
CA ASP A 64 -8.84 -4.95 -1.39
C ASP A 64 -7.45 -5.08 -2.00
N MET A 65 -7.37 -4.96 -3.32
CA MET A 65 -6.13 -4.89 -4.05
C MET A 65 -5.87 -3.43 -4.43
N LEU A 66 -4.76 -2.89 -3.97
CA LEU A 66 -4.29 -1.55 -4.29
C LEU A 66 -3.16 -1.60 -5.30
N MET A 67 -3.01 -0.55 -6.09
CA MET A 67 -1.85 -0.35 -6.94
C MET A 67 -1.12 0.91 -6.48
N ILE A 68 0.19 0.80 -6.27
CA ILE A 68 1.04 1.95 -5.96
C ILE A 68 1.13 2.84 -7.21
N VAL A 69 0.79 4.11 -7.12
CA VAL A 69 0.78 5.04 -8.26
C VAL A 69 1.97 6.01 -8.28
N LYS A 70 2.81 5.94 -7.26
CA LYS A 70 4.04 6.75 -7.16
C LYS A 70 5.14 5.99 -6.45
N ASN A 71 6.36 5.98 -7.01
CA ASN A 71 7.52 5.36 -6.38
C ASN A 71 7.71 5.86 -4.95
N ASN A 72 7.93 4.94 -4.01
CA ASN A 72 8.17 5.27 -2.61
C ASN A 72 9.39 4.53 -2.07
N TYR A 73 10.37 5.28 -1.58
CA TYR A 73 11.62 4.76 -1.02
C TYR A 73 11.58 4.73 0.50
N TYR A 74 10.80 5.61 1.11
CA TYR A 74 10.77 5.87 2.55
C TYR A 74 10.44 4.61 3.36
N TRP A 75 9.36 3.91 3.03
CA TRP A 75 8.90 2.78 3.83
C TRP A 75 9.90 1.63 3.84
N MET A 76 10.57 1.38 2.71
CA MET A 76 11.60 0.34 2.64
C MET A 76 12.88 0.73 3.40
N GLU A 77 13.23 2.00 3.43
CA GLU A 77 14.34 2.50 4.25
C GLU A 77 14.03 2.40 5.74
N GLU A 78 12.81 2.74 6.15
CA GLU A 78 12.37 2.62 7.55
C GLU A 78 12.37 1.15 8.02
N GLU A 79 11.89 0.23 7.20
CA GLU A 79 11.94 -1.20 7.54
C GLU A 79 13.38 -1.71 7.69
N ARG A 80 14.29 -1.32 6.79
CA ARG A 80 15.71 -1.66 6.94
C ARG A 80 16.31 -1.11 8.22
N LYS A 81 15.96 0.11 8.62
CA LYS A 81 16.40 0.71 9.90
C LYS A 81 15.89 -0.11 11.08
N LYS A 82 14.60 -0.43 11.11
CA LYS A 82 13.98 -1.23 12.18
C LYS A 82 14.65 -2.61 12.33
N ILE A 83 14.93 -3.29 11.23
CA ILE A 83 15.60 -4.60 11.25
C ILE A 83 17.02 -4.46 11.81
N LYS A 84 17.77 -3.47 11.34
CA LYS A 84 19.13 -3.21 11.81
C LYS A 84 19.16 -2.88 13.31
N GLU A 85 18.22 -2.11 13.79
CA GLU A 85 18.10 -1.78 15.21
C GLU A 85 17.75 -3.01 16.05
N ARG A 86 16.85 -3.88 15.58
CA ARG A 86 16.55 -5.15 16.24
C ARG A 86 17.77 -6.05 16.34
N GLN A 87 18.50 -6.25 15.25
CA GLN A 87 19.74 -7.04 15.23
C GLN A 87 20.77 -6.49 16.24
N LEU A 88 21.01 -5.18 16.24
CA LEU A 88 21.92 -4.54 17.19
C LEU A 88 21.46 -4.69 18.65
N SER A 89 20.17 -4.64 18.91
CA SER A 89 19.61 -4.82 20.26
C SER A 89 19.78 -6.27 20.75
N GLU A 90 19.60 -7.25 19.86
CA GLU A 90 19.80 -8.67 20.17
C GLU A 90 21.28 -8.98 20.44
N GLU A 91 22.18 -8.47 19.61
CA GLU A 91 23.64 -8.61 19.85
C GLU A 91 24.07 -8.03 21.20
N ARG A 92 23.50 -6.87 21.58
CA ARG A 92 23.78 -6.27 22.90
C ARG A 92 23.27 -7.12 24.05
N LYS A 93 22.09 -7.76 23.92
CA LYS A 93 21.54 -8.67 24.92
C LYS A 93 22.39 -9.92 25.08
N VAL A 94 22.90 -10.49 23.98
CA VAL A 94 23.79 -11.64 24.00
C VAL A 94 25.13 -11.29 24.67
N LYS A 95 25.73 -10.12 24.34
CA LYS A 95 27.01 -9.68 24.94
C LYS A 95 26.88 -9.29 26.42
N SER A 96 25.70 -8.92 26.90
CA SER A 96 25.47 -8.53 28.31
C SER A 96 25.27 -9.70 29.26
N GLY A 97 25.37 -10.96 28.82
CA GLY A 97 25.32 -12.15 29.67
C GLY A 97 24.00 -12.39 30.41
N LYS A 98 22.90 -11.74 30.02
CA LYS A 98 21.57 -11.91 30.63
C LYS A 98 20.77 -13.09 30.04
N PHE A 99 21.41 -14.04 29.39
CA PHE A 99 20.79 -15.31 29.08
C PHE A 99 21.07 -16.29 30.24
N ASN A 100 20.11 -16.41 31.14
CA ASN A 100 20.06 -17.56 32.07
C ASN A 100 19.84 -18.82 31.23
N THR A 101 20.86 -19.67 31.23
CA THR A 101 20.86 -21.05 30.71
C THR A 101 19.93 -21.89 31.56
N LEU A 102 18.63 -21.88 31.33
CA LEU A 102 17.68 -22.90 31.83
C LEU A 102 16.33 -22.68 31.14
N ALA A 103 16.19 -23.24 29.96
CA ALA A 103 14.96 -23.87 29.45
C ALA A 103 15.22 -24.37 28.02
N ASN A 104 15.36 -25.65 27.87
CA ASN A 104 15.11 -26.38 26.64
C ASN A 104 13.62 -26.24 26.28
N HIS A 105 13.25 -25.14 25.75
CA HIS A 105 12.05 -24.99 24.91
C HIS A 105 12.53 -24.40 23.61
N THR A 106 12.27 -25.12 22.55
CA THR A 106 12.39 -24.73 21.14
C THR A 106 12.03 -23.27 20.99
N VAL A 107 13.04 -22.38 21.06
CA VAL A 107 12.90 -21.03 20.54
C VAL A 107 12.72 -21.26 19.05
N GLN A 108 11.47 -21.22 18.58
CA GLN A 108 11.24 -20.91 17.20
C GLN A 108 12.01 -19.62 16.97
N SER A 109 13.18 -19.76 16.36
CA SER A 109 13.88 -18.63 15.76
C SER A 109 12.80 -17.97 14.88
N ASN A 110 12.35 -16.79 15.28
CA ASN A 110 11.73 -15.87 14.34
C ASN A 110 12.84 -15.57 13.34
N GLU A 111 13.00 -16.48 12.39
CA GLU A 111 13.82 -16.28 11.23
C GLU A 111 13.35 -14.94 10.66
N VAL A 112 14.24 -13.96 10.67
CA VAL A 112 14.08 -12.76 9.86
C VAL A 112 13.78 -13.31 8.48
N PRO A 113 12.61 -13.00 7.88
CA PRO A 113 12.26 -13.57 6.59
C PRO A 113 13.46 -13.35 5.66
N SER A 114 13.96 -14.43 5.08
CA SER A 114 15.10 -14.39 4.14
C SER A 114 14.75 -13.68 2.81
N HIS A 115 13.57 -13.07 2.77
CA HIS A 115 13.10 -12.27 1.66
C HIS A 115 13.92 -10.98 1.61
N GLU A 116 14.60 -10.75 0.52
CA GLU A 116 15.28 -9.49 0.27
C GLU A 116 14.24 -8.38 0.27
N ILE A 117 14.38 -7.45 1.23
CA ILE A 117 13.51 -6.28 1.31
C ILE A 117 13.66 -5.50 0.00
N PRO A 118 12.58 -5.22 -0.73
CA PRO A 118 12.63 -4.45 -1.96
C PRO A 118 13.39 -3.13 -1.77
N ALA A 119 14.09 -2.66 -2.82
CA ALA A 119 14.82 -1.41 -2.72
C ALA A 119 13.89 -0.22 -2.49
N PHE A 120 12.73 -0.25 -3.10
CA PHE A 120 11.65 0.74 -2.99
C PHE A 120 10.35 0.08 -3.47
N LEU A 121 9.21 0.73 -3.24
CA LEU A 121 7.93 0.38 -3.84
C LEU A 121 7.78 1.13 -5.15
N ALA A 122 7.58 0.41 -6.24
CA ALA A 122 7.48 0.99 -7.58
C ALA A 122 6.04 1.40 -7.92
N ASN A 123 5.91 2.39 -8.79
CA ASN A 123 4.65 2.65 -9.47
C ASN A 123 4.25 1.41 -10.28
N GLY A 124 3.04 0.91 -10.07
CA GLY A 124 2.52 -0.32 -10.67
C GLY A 124 2.55 -1.54 -9.73
N ASP A 125 3.29 -1.47 -8.61
CA ASP A 125 3.29 -2.56 -7.64
C ASP A 125 1.90 -2.78 -7.04
N ARG A 126 1.53 -4.05 -6.87
CA ARG A 126 0.25 -4.45 -6.30
C ARG A 126 0.41 -4.77 -4.82
N ALA A 127 -0.54 -4.31 -4.01
CA ALA A 127 -0.58 -4.57 -2.58
C ALA A 127 -1.98 -5.00 -2.15
N LYS A 128 -2.08 -6.12 -1.46
CA LYS A 128 -3.32 -6.58 -0.85
C LYS A 128 -3.46 -5.99 0.55
N VAL A 129 -4.61 -5.39 0.84
CA VAL A 129 -4.94 -4.89 2.18
C VAL A 129 -5.23 -6.08 3.08
N MET A 130 -4.37 -6.31 4.07
CA MET A 130 -4.57 -7.35 5.08
C MET A 130 -5.37 -6.84 6.25
N LYS A 131 -5.13 -5.57 6.64
CA LYS A 131 -5.81 -4.93 7.77
C LYS A 131 -5.84 -3.42 7.60
N VAL A 132 -6.96 -2.79 7.92
CA VAL A 132 -7.09 -1.35 8.14
C VAL A 132 -6.98 -1.09 9.64
N SER A 133 -5.88 -0.49 10.09
CA SER A 133 -5.60 -0.31 11.53
C SER A 133 -6.16 1.01 12.06
N ARG A 134 -6.00 2.09 11.29
CA ARG A 134 -6.42 3.44 11.71
C ARG A 134 -6.76 4.27 10.48
N ARG A 135 -7.80 5.10 10.60
CA ARG A 135 -8.10 6.18 9.65
C ARG A 135 -7.96 7.52 10.37
N ILE A 136 -7.46 8.52 9.69
CA ILE A 136 -7.25 9.87 10.23
C ILE A 136 -7.42 10.92 9.14
N ASP A 137 -8.13 11.98 9.46
CA ASP A 137 -8.24 13.19 8.64
C ASP A 137 -7.24 14.20 9.18
N LEU A 138 -6.23 14.52 8.37
CA LEU A 138 -5.14 15.40 8.78
C LEU A 138 -4.67 16.23 7.58
N TYR A 139 -4.31 17.49 7.82
CA TYR A 139 -3.83 18.42 6.78
C TYR A 139 -4.83 18.69 5.63
N GLY A 140 -6.11 18.34 5.82
CA GLY A 140 -7.13 18.41 4.77
C GLY A 140 -7.10 17.24 3.81
N PHE A 141 -6.47 16.13 4.18
CA PHE A 141 -6.41 14.85 3.46
C PHE A 141 -6.83 13.69 4.36
N HIS A 142 -7.22 12.58 3.72
CA HIS A 142 -7.63 11.35 4.38
C HIS A 142 -6.49 10.32 4.32
N PHE A 143 -6.08 9.82 5.48
CA PHE A 143 -5.02 8.81 5.58
C PHE A 143 -5.54 7.56 6.27
N ALA A 144 -4.95 6.42 5.93
CA ALA A 144 -5.12 5.19 6.66
C ALA A 144 -3.78 4.51 6.96
N THR A 145 -3.65 3.91 8.13
CA THR A 145 -2.54 2.98 8.42
C THR A 145 -3.01 1.58 8.06
N LEU A 146 -2.32 0.95 7.12
CA LEU A 146 -2.66 -0.35 6.57
C LEU A 146 -1.55 -1.35 6.80
N LEU A 147 -1.92 -2.60 7.10
CA LEU A 147 -1.04 -3.74 6.86
C LEU A 147 -1.25 -4.20 5.43
N LEU A 148 -0.23 -4.06 4.60
CA LEU A 148 -0.21 -4.38 3.18
C LEU A 148 0.62 -5.64 2.95
N LYS A 149 0.19 -6.47 2.01
CA LYS A 149 0.92 -7.64 1.54
C LYS A 149 1.20 -7.50 0.06
N PHE A 150 2.45 -7.64 -0.33
CA PHE A 150 2.92 -7.48 -1.70
C PHE A 150 3.15 -8.86 -2.33
N PRO A 151 2.22 -9.37 -3.16
CA PRO A 151 2.35 -10.68 -3.77
C PRO A 151 3.59 -10.82 -4.65
N ASP A 152 3.95 -9.76 -5.37
CA ASP A 152 5.08 -9.75 -6.31
C ASP A 152 6.46 -9.72 -5.59
N TYR A 153 6.48 -9.55 -4.25
CA TYR A 153 7.67 -9.58 -3.39
C TYR A 153 7.59 -10.71 -2.36
N ASP A 154 7.36 -11.93 -2.82
CA ASP A 154 7.25 -13.12 -1.96
C ASP A 154 6.28 -12.97 -0.79
N ASN A 155 5.18 -12.26 -1.03
CA ASN A 155 4.18 -11.94 0.00
C ASN A 155 4.73 -11.09 1.16
N TYR A 156 5.71 -10.23 0.89
CA TYR A 156 6.24 -9.30 1.87
C TYR A 156 5.13 -8.46 2.52
N GLU A 157 5.16 -8.35 3.84
CA GLU A 157 4.18 -7.59 4.61
C GLU A 157 4.79 -6.28 5.14
N LEU A 158 4.06 -5.20 4.97
CA LEU A 158 4.46 -3.85 5.36
C LEU A 158 3.31 -3.12 6.03
N GLU A 159 3.56 -2.53 7.20
CA GLU A 159 2.66 -1.53 7.77
C GLU A 159 3.07 -0.15 7.29
N ALA A 160 2.17 0.53 6.59
CA ALA A 160 2.43 1.84 6.00
C ALA A 160 1.22 2.78 6.11
N THR A 161 1.49 4.09 6.09
CA THR A 161 0.47 5.11 5.92
C THR A 161 0.16 5.27 4.44
N VAL A 162 -1.11 5.26 4.10
CA VAL A 162 -1.64 5.38 2.73
C VAL A 162 -2.51 6.62 2.65
N LEU A 163 -2.44 7.32 1.53
CA LEU A 163 -3.27 8.49 1.22
C LEU A 163 -4.51 8.03 0.45
N LEU A 164 -5.69 8.16 1.05
CA LEU A 164 -6.95 7.67 0.49
C LEU A 164 -7.50 8.56 -0.63
N ASP A 165 -7.19 9.86 -0.61
CA ASP A 165 -7.68 10.82 -1.63
C ASP A 165 -7.29 10.43 -3.05
N THR A 166 -6.26 9.62 -3.24
CA THR A 166 -5.85 9.13 -4.56
C THR A 166 -6.73 8.01 -5.10
N LEU A 167 -7.46 7.28 -4.23
CA LEU A 167 -8.36 6.19 -4.65
C LEU A 167 -9.52 6.66 -5.53
N THR A 168 -10.01 7.87 -5.28
CA THR A 168 -11.17 8.45 -5.99
C THR A 168 -10.78 9.53 -7.00
N SER A 169 -9.50 9.91 -7.04
CA SER A 169 -8.99 10.94 -7.94
C SER A 169 -9.00 10.50 -9.40
N GLU A 170 -9.36 11.39 -10.32
CA GLU A 170 -9.16 11.17 -11.77
C GLU A 170 -7.69 11.20 -12.16
N ALA A 171 -6.84 11.91 -11.38
CA ALA A 171 -5.40 11.88 -11.51
C ALA A 171 -4.83 10.62 -10.85
N SER A 172 -3.79 10.04 -11.44
CA SER A 172 -3.14 8.84 -10.89
C SER A 172 -2.40 9.09 -9.58
N ALA A 173 -2.12 10.34 -9.23
CA ALA A 173 -1.43 10.76 -8.02
C ALA A 173 -1.88 12.16 -7.62
N LEU A 174 -1.47 12.66 -6.43
CA LEU A 174 -1.70 14.05 -6.06
C LEU A 174 -1.18 15.00 -7.12
N THR A 175 -1.98 16.01 -7.45
CA THR A 175 -1.56 17.13 -8.29
C THR A 175 -0.45 17.94 -7.62
N HIS A 176 0.25 18.76 -8.40
CA HIS A 176 1.31 19.62 -7.85
C HIS A 176 0.77 20.53 -6.74
N ASP A 177 -0.39 21.13 -6.93
CA ASP A 177 -1.01 22.03 -5.95
C ASP A 177 -1.38 21.30 -4.66
N GLN A 178 -1.92 20.08 -4.76
CA GLN A 178 -2.22 19.24 -3.60
C GLN A 178 -0.96 18.82 -2.86
N GLN A 179 0.12 18.48 -3.59
CA GLN A 179 1.41 18.15 -2.97
C GLN A 179 2.00 19.34 -2.22
N GLU A 180 1.91 20.55 -2.82
CA GLU A 180 2.37 21.78 -2.18
C GLU A 180 1.52 22.13 -0.95
N GLN A 181 0.20 21.95 -1.02
CA GLN A 181 -0.71 22.14 0.10
C GLN A 181 -0.35 21.20 1.26
N LEU A 182 -0.19 19.92 0.98
CA LEU A 182 0.20 18.92 1.98
C LEU A 182 1.55 19.27 2.60
N PHE A 183 2.55 19.61 1.77
CA PHE A 183 3.88 20.03 2.24
C PHE A 183 3.81 21.21 3.20
N ARG A 184 3.07 22.27 2.83
CA ARG A 184 2.93 23.48 3.67
C ARG A 184 2.27 23.16 5.01
N LYS A 185 1.24 22.32 5.00
CA LYS A 185 0.55 21.91 6.22
C LYS A 185 1.43 21.08 7.15
N ILE A 186 2.20 20.16 6.61
CA ILE A 186 3.19 19.41 7.40
C ILE A 186 4.30 20.35 7.89
N GLU A 187 4.78 21.30 7.08
CA GLU A 187 5.81 22.25 7.48
C GLU A 187 5.38 23.09 8.69
N GLU A 188 4.07 23.40 8.83
CA GLU A 188 3.53 24.12 9.99
C GLU A 188 3.84 23.39 11.31
N ASP A 189 3.79 22.05 11.35
CA ASP A 189 4.05 21.24 12.54
C ASP A 189 5.55 21.21 12.95
N TYR A 190 6.44 21.55 12.01
CA TYR A 190 7.89 21.54 12.22
C TYR A 190 8.49 22.96 12.38
N GLN A 191 7.66 24.01 12.56
CA GLN A 191 8.12 25.40 12.66
C GLN A 191 9.05 25.66 13.87
N ASP A 192 8.89 24.87 14.92
CA ASP A 192 9.74 24.96 16.12
C ASP A 192 11.21 24.58 15.88
N ILE A 193 11.50 23.95 14.72
CA ILE A 193 12.88 23.64 14.32
C ILE A 193 13.48 24.87 13.63
N PRO A 194 14.45 25.58 14.28
CA PRO A 194 14.90 26.88 13.78
C PRO A 194 15.73 26.78 12.50
N LEU A 195 16.51 25.69 12.34
CA LEU A 195 17.34 25.49 11.15
C LEU A 195 16.52 24.88 10.01
N LYS A 196 16.43 25.60 8.90
CA LYS A 196 15.67 25.13 7.71
C LYS A 196 16.14 23.76 7.22
N ALA A 197 17.44 23.46 7.27
CA ALA A 197 17.98 22.18 6.84
C ALA A 197 17.48 21.02 7.73
N ASP A 198 17.44 21.21 9.05
CA ASP A 198 16.99 20.21 10.00
C ASP A 198 15.46 20.03 9.90
N ARG A 199 14.72 21.14 9.75
CA ARG A 199 13.28 21.11 9.49
C ARG A 199 12.94 20.30 8.22
N MET A 200 13.63 20.56 7.11
CA MET A 200 13.45 19.80 5.88
C MET A 200 13.81 18.32 6.04
N LYS A 201 14.81 18.02 6.85
CA LYS A 201 15.17 16.63 7.17
C LYS A 201 14.06 15.95 7.97
N ALA A 202 13.46 16.61 8.95
CA ALA A 202 12.36 16.11 9.75
C ALA A 202 11.12 15.85 8.87
N ILE A 203 10.73 16.81 8.02
CA ILE A 203 9.61 16.67 7.08
C ILE A 203 9.81 15.47 6.15
N ARG A 204 11.02 15.25 5.62
CA ARG A 204 11.32 14.08 4.78
C ARG A 204 11.24 12.74 5.51
N GLN A 205 11.21 12.74 6.83
CA GLN A 205 11.04 11.57 7.68
C GLN A 205 9.61 11.44 8.22
N ASP A 206 8.73 12.37 7.88
CA ASP A 206 7.34 12.33 8.30
C ASP A 206 6.55 11.25 7.53
N PRO A 207 5.80 10.37 8.20
CA PRO A 207 5.06 9.29 7.56
C PRO A 207 3.89 9.78 6.69
N TYR A 208 3.29 10.94 6.99
CA TYR A 208 2.21 11.52 6.19
C TYR A 208 2.74 12.20 4.93
N PHE A 209 3.93 12.84 5.02
CA PHE A 209 4.63 13.34 3.84
C PHE A 209 5.01 12.21 2.87
N ASN A 210 5.35 11.05 3.42
CA ASN A 210 5.74 9.85 2.68
C ASN A 210 4.60 8.83 2.52
N ALA A 211 3.35 9.23 2.75
CA ALA A 211 2.21 8.35 2.58
C ALA A 211 2.19 7.74 1.18
N LEU A 212 1.87 6.45 1.10
CA LEU A 212 1.73 5.75 -0.18
C LEU A 212 0.55 6.35 -0.95
N GLN A 213 0.76 6.66 -2.21
CA GLN A 213 -0.29 7.06 -3.14
C GLN A 213 -0.72 5.82 -3.93
N VAL A 214 -2.01 5.52 -3.91
CA VAL A 214 -2.60 4.27 -4.40
C VAL A 214 -3.81 4.52 -5.29
#